data_dd0b25403876f47cd4700d70b37f1be4
#
_entry.id   dd0b25403876f47cd4700d70b37f1be4
#
_cell.length_a   1.000
_cell.length_b   1.000
_cell.length_c   1.000
_cell.angle_alpha   90.00
_cell.angle_beta   90.00
_cell.angle_gamma   90.00
#
_symmetry.space_group_name_H-M   'P 1'
#
loop_
_entity.id
_entity.type
_entity.pdbx_description
1 polymer ?
#
loop_
_entity_poly.entity_id
_entity_poly.type
_entity_poly.pdbx_seq_one_letter_code
_entity_poly.pdbx_strand_id
1 'polypeptide(L)'
;MLTLWRYHTQDCPHQHEGRDYVKCRCPIWMDWRVGGKRIRKSLKIRDWQIAQSRARDMEATGLTGGGAPITIEDALDKFIADANARGLRKPTLRKYDLLKRKLLAFCQDRGLVFLRQMDISQVREFRNTWKLSARTAAKTLERLRSFLKFCVESEWLEKNPATTIKPGKIEDADVLPFSQPEVDKILKACDSFNGNGKRIHALAQLMLATGLRIGDASTISRDRFIQDGKSWRVVLRTAKSGTMVTVPVKPEVVRAVKALPGEYPFWSGGSTPENCSSVWQEAFRKLFKHAGVKGHPHQFRHTFAKNLLVAEVSLETVSVLLGHRKLAITEKHYARFVPERQASIDRQIQKSWAYHGQNKK
;
A
#
# COMPACT_ATOMS: atom_id res chain seq x y z
N MET A 1 -27.13 29.80 -19.66
CA MET A 1 -27.82 28.81 -20.51
C MET A 1 -26.79 27.77 -20.96
N LEU A 2 -27.06 26.52 -20.75
CA LEU A 2 -26.19 25.40 -21.08
C LEU A 2 -26.65 24.79 -22.41
N THR A 3 -25.74 24.57 -23.34
CA THR A 3 -26.06 24.05 -24.67
C THR A 3 -25.31 22.72 -24.88
N LEU A 4 -26.04 21.72 -25.33
CA LEU A 4 -25.47 20.42 -25.73
C LEU A 4 -25.37 20.37 -27.27
N TRP A 5 -24.29 19.78 -27.75
CA TRP A 5 -24.08 19.56 -29.17
C TRP A 5 -23.18 18.34 -29.41
N ARG A 6 -23.18 17.80 -30.64
CA ARG A 6 -22.30 16.71 -31.03
C ARG A 6 -21.05 17.26 -31.73
N TYR A 7 -19.89 16.75 -31.30
CA TYR A 7 -18.64 16.97 -31.99
C TYR A 7 -18.44 15.87 -33.04
N HIS A 8 -18.78 16.18 -34.29
CA HIS A 8 -18.64 15.26 -35.40
C HIS A 8 -17.18 14.96 -35.67
N THR A 9 -16.79 13.67 -35.62
CA THR A 9 -15.46 13.19 -36.01
C THR A 9 -15.30 13.17 -37.51
N GLN A 10 -14.09 13.10 -38.03
CA GLN A 10 -13.81 13.08 -39.47
C GLN A 10 -14.54 11.95 -40.20
N ASP A 11 -14.79 10.84 -39.55
CA ASP A 11 -15.51 9.67 -40.11
C ASP A 11 -17.05 9.79 -40.01
N CYS A 12 -17.57 10.90 -39.53
CA CYS A 12 -19.01 11.07 -39.38
C CYS A 12 -19.64 11.54 -40.69
N PRO A 13 -20.62 10.81 -41.27
CA PRO A 13 -21.28 11.22 -42.51
C PRO A 13 -22.05 12.53 -42.37
N HIS A 14 -22.34 12.98 -41.15
CA HIS A 14 -23.08 14.21 -40.84
C HIS A 14 -22.16 15.36 -40.42
N GLN A 15 -20.86 15.31 -40.76
CA GLN A 15 -19.91 16.34 -40.37
C GLN A 15 -20.28 17.74 -40.91
N HIS A 16 -20.86 17.79 -42.09
CA HIS A 16 -21.29 19.00 -42.76
C HIS A 16 -22.56 19.63 -42.16
N GLU A 17 -23.35 18.89 -41.40
CA GLU A 17 -24.57 19.38 -40.75
C GLU A 17 -24.31 20.20 -39.48
N GLY A 18 -23.05 20.25 -39.05
CA GLY A 18 -22.63 21.09 -37.94
C GLY A 18 -23.22 20.68 -36.59
N ARG A 19 -23.46 21.66 -35.71
CA ARG A 19 -23.90 21.40 -34.34
C ARG A 19 -25.38 21.06 -34.17
N ASP A 20 -26.17 21.33 -35.19
CA ASP A 20 -27.63 21.17 -35.14
C ASP A 20 -28.06 19.72 -35.31
N TYR A 21 -27.21 18.90 -35.91
CA TYR A 21 -27.49 17.48 -36.06
C TYR A 21 -27.04 16.66 -34.83
N VAL A 22 -27.99 16.05 -34.14
CA VAL A 22 -27.76 15.34 -32.87
C VAL A 22 -28.00 13.83 -32.91
N LYS A 23 -28.45 13.26 -34.07
CA LYS A 23 -28.86 11.86 -34.18
C LYS A 23 -27.70 10.90 -34.45
N CYS A 24 -26.47 11.34 -34.69
CA CYS A 24 -25.30 10.48 -34.85
C CYS A 24 -24.77 9.94 -33.49
N ARG A 25 -23.76 9.05 -33.52
CA ARG A 25 -23.09 8.50 -32.32
C ARG A 25 -21.82 9.27 -31.93
N CYS A 26 -21.59 10.45 -32.46
CA CYS A 26 -20.43 11.27 -32.10
C CYS A 26 -20.46 11.71 -30.65
N PRO A 27 -19.30 12.01 -30.04
CA PRO A 27 -19.21 12.49 -28.67
C PRO A 27 -20.06 13.73 -28.44
N ILE A 28 -20.75 13.79 -27.30
CA ILE A 28 -21.55 14.95 -26.92
C ILE A 28 -20.68 15.91 -26.14
N TRP A 29 -20.72 17.16 -26.53
CA TRP A 29 -20.06 18.28 -25.89
C TRP A 29 -21.07 19.22 -25.25
N MET A 30 -20.64 19.88 -24.22
CA MET A 30 -21.40 20.87 -23.49
C MET A 30 -20.71 22.23 -23.56
N ASP A 31 -21.52 23.25 -23.76
CA ASP A 31 -21.09 24.65 -23.86
C ASP A 31 -21.92 25.50 -22.88
N TRP A 32 -21.28 26.24 -21.99
CA TRP A 32 -21.95 27.16 -21.05
C TRP A 32 -21.05 28.32 -20.66
N ARG A 33 -21.62 29.32 -20.00
CA ARG A 33 -20.88 30.49 -19.51
C ARG A 33 -20.96 30.59 -17.99
N VAL A 34 -19.83 30.86 -17.36
CA VAL A 34 -19.72 31.12 -15.93
C VAL A 34 -18.82 32.36 -15.74
N GLY A 35 -19.29 33.36 -15.01
CA GLY A 35 -18.51 34.59 -14.76
C GLY A 35 -17.99 35.26 -16.05
N GLY A 36 -18.79 35.24 -17.11
CA GLY A 36 -18.41 35.82 -18.42
C GLY A 36 -17.49 34.92 -19.29
N LYS A 37 -16.90 33.88 -18.75
CA LYS A 37 -16.05 32.95 -19.50
C LYS A 37 -16.86 31.81 -20.10
N ARG A 38 -16.62 31.53 -21.38
CA ARG A 38 -17.21 30.38 -22.09
C ARG A 38 -16.42 29.14 -21.83
N ILE A 39 -17.10 28.07 -21.35
CA ILE A 39 -16.52 26.76 -21.06
C ILE A 39 -17.10 25.76 -22.05
N ARG A 40 -16.23 25.01 -22.71
CA ARG A 40 -16.58 23.90 -23.60
C ARG A 40 -15.91 22.63 -23.11
N LYS A 41 -16.67 21.58 -22.94
CA LYS A 41 -16.12 20.31 -22.48
C LYS A 41 -16.89 19.11 -23.07
N SER A 42 -16.16 18.07 -23.45
CA SER A 42 -16.75 16.78 -23.82
C SER A 42 -17.34 16.11 -22.61
N LEU A 43 -18.58 15.63 -22.72
CA LEU A 43 -19.22 14.82 -21.69
C LEU A 43 -18.70 13.38 -21.69
N LYS A 44 -17.92 12.98 -22.70
CA LYS A 44 -17.49 11.59 -22.95
C LYS A 44 -18.67 10.60 -22.99
N ILE A 45 -19.86 11.08 -23.29
CA ILE A 45 -21.11 10.34 -23.40
C ILE A 45 -21.56 10.40 -24.86
N ARG A 46 -22.21 9.32 -25.32
CA ARG A 46 -22.78 9.22 -26.67
C ARG A 46 -24.31 9.15 -26.66
N ASP A 47 -24.92 8.91 -25.50
CA ASP A 47 -26.35 8.90 -25.31
C ASP A 47 -26.89 10.30 -25.07
N TRP A 48 -27.83 10.74 -25.92
CA TRP A 48 -28.38 12.09 -25.90
C TRP A 48 -29.33 12.32 -24.72
N GLN A 49 -30.13 11.30 -24.35
CA GLN A 49 -31.08 11.42 -23.24
C GLN A 49 -30.34 11.55 -21.91
N ILE A 50 -29.30 10.75 -21.74
CA ILE A 50 -28.40 10.85 -20.57
C ILE A 50 -27.75 12.23 -20.51
N ALA A 51 -27.29 12.75 -21.65
CA ALA A 51 -26.67 14.08 -21.72
C ALA A 51 -27.67 15.20 -21.37
N GLN A 52 -28.91 15.09 -21.86
CA GLN A 52 -29.97 16.05 -21.54
C GLN A 52 -30.43 16.03 -20.09
N SER A 53 -30.60 14.84 -19.51
CA SER A 53 -30.90 14.71 -18.08
C SER A 53 -29.85 15.42 -17.25
N ARG A 54 -28.58 15.26 -17.60
CA ARG A 54 -27.47 15.89 -16.93
C ARG A 54 -27.40 17.39 -17.09
N ALA A 55 -27.69 17.88 -18.29
CA ALA A 55 -27.75 19.30 -18.52
C ALA A 55 -28.79 19.93 -17.59
N ARG A 56 -29.97 19.30 -17.46
CA ARG A 56 -31.05 19.75 -16.57
C ARG A 56 -30.64 19.67 -15.10
N ASP A 57 -29.99 18.59 -14.65
CA ASP A 57 -29.50 18.46 -13.28
C ASP A 57 -28.45 19.52 -12.96
N MET A 58 -27.60 19.87 -13.92
CA MET A 58 -26.61 20.90 -13.79
C MET A 58 -27.23 22.29 -13.72
N GLU A 59 -28.27 22.56 -14.49
CA GLU A 59 -29.02 23.82 -14.40
C GLU A 59 -29.82 23.95 -13.12
N ALA A 60 -30.42 22.84 -12.65
CA ALA A 60 -31.18 22.76 -11.42
C ALA A 60 -30.32 22.89 -10.15
N THR A 61 -29.12 22.36 -10.16
CA THR A 61 -28.16 22.44 -9.03
C THR A 61 -27.39 23.76 -8.98
N GLY A 62 -27.77 24.72 -9.83
CA GLY A 62 -27.23 26.08 -9.80
C GLY A 62 -25.75 26.15 -10.17
N LEU A 63 -25.45 26.08 -11.46
CA LEU A 63 -24.17 26.56 -12.02
C LEU A 63 -23.91 28.07 -11.72
N THR A 64 -24.76 28.67 -10.89
CA THR A 64 -24.85 30.13 -10.62
C THR A 64 -24.13 30.56 -9.34
N GLY A 65 -23.60 29.63 -8.54
CA GLY A 65 -22.88 29.95 -7.30
C GLY A 65 -21.38 29.72 -7.41
N GLY A 66 -20.60 30.77 -7.52
CA GLY A 66 -19.18 30.90 -7.20
C GLY A 66 -18.22 29.86 -7.80
N GLY A 67 -17.52 30.21 -8.91
CA GLY A 67 -16.44 29.44 -9.51
C GLY A 67 -16.90 28.35 -10.52
N ALA A 68 -16.11 28.12 -11.58
CA ALA A 68 -16.38 27.07 -12.55
C ALA A 68 -16.36 25.69 -11.87
N PRO A 69 -17.41 24.87 -12.06
CA PRO A 69 -17.48 23.56 -11.39
C PRO A 69 -16.30 22.68 -11.83
N ILE A 70 -15.54 22.22 -10.85
CA ILE A 70 -14.40 21.32 -11.10
C ILE A 70 -14.89 19.95 -11.55
N THR A 71 -14.22 19.38 -12.55
CA THR A 71 -14.53 18.01 -12.96
C THR A 71 -13.87 16.99 -12.02
N ILE A 72 -14.42 15.78 -11.97
CA ILE A 72 -13.85 14.67 -11.20
C ILE A 72 -12.41 14.38 -11.67
N GLU A 73 -12.17 14.44 -12.99
CA GLU A 73 -10.84 14.24 -13.57
C GLU A 73 -9.84 15.30 -13.12
N ASP A 74 -10.19 16.59 -13.26
CA ASP A 74 -9.31 17.69 -12.84
C ASP A 74 -9.04 17.67 -11.33
N ALA A 75 -10.05 17.32 -10.53
CA ALA A 75 -9.90 17.19 -9.08
C ALA A 75 -8.93 16.05 -8.69
N LEU A 76 -9.03 14.89 -9.38
CA LEU A 76 -8.13 13.77 -9.18
C LEU A 76 -6.70 14.10 -9.61
N ASP A 77 -6.52 14.83 -10.72
CA ASP A 77 -5.21 15.26 -11.18
C ASP A 77 -4.54 16.22 -10.18
N LYS A 78 -5.29 17.18 -9.68
CA LYS A 78 -4.81 18.12 -8.64
C LYS A 78 -4.47 17.38 -7.35
N PHE A 79 -5.28 16.41 -6.93
CA PHE A 79 -4.99 15.57 -5.75
C PHE A 79 -3.70 14.77 -5.91
N ILE A 80 -3.48 14.15 -7.07
CA ILE A 80 -2.25 13.39 -7.33
C ILE A 80 -1.04 14.31 -7.44
N ALA A 81 -1.20 15.49 -8.06
CA ALA A 81 -0.14 16.50 -8.13
C ALA A 81 0.27 17.01 -6.75
N ASP A 82 -0.70 17.31 -5.87
CA ASP A 82 -0.45 17.68 -4.47
C ASP A 82 0.26 16.54 -3.71
N ALA A 83 -0.22 15.31 -3.85
CA ALA A 83 0.41 14.16 -3.22
C ALA A 83 1.87 13.97 -3.68
N ASN A 84 2.17 14.24 -4.95
CA ASN A 84 3.52 14.20 -5.50
C ASN A 84 4.38 15.37 -4.96
N ALA A 85 3.85 16.57 -4.91
CA ALA A 85 4.52 17.76 -4.37
C ALA A 85 4.88 17.59 -2.88
N ARG A 86 4.04 16.89 -2.10
CA ARG A 86 4.33 16.50 -0.70
C ARG A 86 5.36 15.38 -0.58
N GLY A 87 5.92 14.89 -1.67
CA GLY A 87 6.94 13.84 -1.67
C GLY A 87 6.41 12.45 -1.29
N LEU A 88 5.14 12.14 -1.57
CA LEU A 88 4.62 10.80 -1.33
C LEU A 88 5.36 9.78 -2.20
N ARG A 89 5.61 8.60 -1.63
CA ARG A 89 6.37 7.53 -2.29
C ARG A 89 5.66 7.01 -3.54
N LYS A 90 6.43 6.66 -4.57
CA LYS A 90 5.94 6.08 -5.84
C LYS A 90 4.89 4.97 -5.66
N PRO A 91 5.04 3.99 -4.72
CA PRO A 91 4.01 2.97 -4.50
C PRO A 91 2.67 3.53 -4.00
N THR A 92 2.66 4.65 -3.29
CA THR A 92 1.43 5.33 -2.86
C THR A 92 0.78 6.06 -4.03
N LEU A 93 1.56 6.79 -4.81
CA LEU A 93 1.09 7.47 -6.02
C LEU A 93 0.46 6.47 -7.01
N ARG A 94 1.12 5.33 -7.28
CA ARG A 94 0.54 4.25 -8.12
C ARG A 94 -0.83 3.77 -7.64
N LYS A 95 -1.09 3.78 -6.33
CA LYS A 95 -2.40 3.41 -5.76
C LYS A 95 -3.44 4.51 -5.94
N TYR A 96 -3.04 5.77 -5.94
CA TYR A 96 -3.92 6.88 -6.28
C TYR A 96 -4.24 6.90 -7.78
N ASP A 97 -3.27 6.61 -8.65
CA ASP A 97 -3.51 6.44 -10.09
C ASP A 97 -4.48 5.29 -10.38
N LEU A 98 -4.35 4.17 -9.63
CA LEU A 98 -5.30 3.06 -9.76
C LEU A 98 -6.72 3.47 -9.32
N LEU A 99 -6.83 4.23 -8.23
CA LEU A 99 -8.12 4.78 -7.78
C LEU A 99 -8.70 5.72 -8.86
N LYS A 100 -7.87 6.64 -9.39
CA LYS A 100 -8.25 7.56 -10.48
C LYS A 100 -8.85 6.80 -11.66
N ARG A 101 -8.11 5.82 -12.19
CA ARG A 101 -8.59 5.03 -13.34
C ARG A 101 -9.93 4.34 -13.09
N LYS A 102 -10.08 3.71 -11.90
CA LYS A 102 -11.32 3.01 -11.53
C LYS A 102 -12.50 3.97 -11.33
N LEU A 103 -12.26 5.09 -10.67
CA LEU A 103 -13.30 6.09 -10.41
C LEU A 103 -13.73 6.76 -11.72
N LEU A 104 -12.79 7.13 -12.59
CA LEU A 104 -13.13 7.72 -13.89
C LEU A 104 -13.91 6.75 -14.79
N ALA A 105 -13.55 5.45 -14.83
CA ALA A 105 -14.32 4.45 -15.56
C ALA A 105 -15.75 4.37 -15.02
N PHE A 106 -15.95 4.27 -13.71
CA PHE A 106 -17.27 4.28 -13.09
C PHE A 106 -18.05 5.55 -13.44
N CYS A 107 -17.41 6.72 -13.34
CA CYS A 107 -18.02 8.01 -13.65
C CYS A 107 -18.43 8.09 -15.11
N GLN A 108 -17.61 7.56 -16.02
CA GLN A 108 -17.91 7.52 -17.45
C GLN A 108 -19.14 6.67 -17.74
N ASP A 109 -19.23 5.46 -17.15
CA ASP A 109 -20.41 4.56 -17.33
C ASP A 109 -21.70 5.20 -16.81
N ARG A 110 -21.62 6.02 -15.78
CA ARG A 110 -22.75 6.75 -15.17
C ARG A 110 -22.88 8.17 -15.72
N GLY A 111 -21.95 8.54 -16.61
CA GLY A 111 -21.83 9.87 -17.21
C GLY A 111 -21.64 10.97 -16.15
N LEU A 112 -21.03 10.75 -14.97
CA LEU A 112 -20.67 11.74 -13.97
C LEU A 112 -19.44 12.52 -14.44
N VAL A 113 -19.54 13.85 -14.53
CA VAL A 113 -18.47 14.71 -15.02
C VAL A 113 -17.94 15.61 -13.91
N PHE A 114 -18.86 16.21 -13.13
CA PHE A 114 -18.52 17.19 -12.12
C PHE A 114 -18.43 16.57 -10.73
N LEU A 115 -17.49 17.06 -9.93
CA LEU A 115 -17.24 16.57 -8.59
C LEU A 115 -18.48 16.66 -7.69
N ARG A 116 -19.29 17.71 -7.81
CA ARG A 116 -20.53 17.90 -7.05
C ARG A 116 -21.60 16.82 -7.28
N GLN A 117 -21.50 16.06 -8.37
CA GLN A 117 -22.37 14.91 -8.65
C GLN A 117 -22.00 13.67 -7.84
N MET A 118 -20.83 13.68 -7.18
CA MET A 118 -20.36 12.57 -6.32
C MET A 118 -20.98 12.66 -4.93
N ASP A 119 -22.24 12.32 -4.82
CA ASP A 119 -22.96 12.22 -3.54
C ASP A 119 -22.70 10.86 -2.87
N ILE A 120 -23.31 10.64 -1.71
CA ILE A 120 -23.18 9.40 -0.94
C ILE A 120 -23.72 8.17 -1.70
N SER A 121 -24.75 8.36 -2.54
CA SER A 121 -25.34 7.28 -3.34
C SER A 121 -24.33 6.82 -4.38
N GLN A 122 -23.74 7.76 -5.12
CA GLN A 122 -22.72 7.47 -6.12
C GLN A 122 -21.47 6.80 -5.52
N VAL A 123 -21.06 7.23 -4.33
CA VAL A 123 -19.94 6.59 -3.62
C VAL A 123 -20.27 5.15 -3.19
N ARG A 124 -21.51 4.90 -2.74
CA ARG A 124 -21.97 3.53 -2.43
C ARG A 124 -22.02 2.65 -3.69
N GLU A 125 -22.54 3.16 -4.78
CA GLU A 125 -22.57 2.43 -6.05
C GLU A 125 -21.16 2.14 -6.57
N PHE A 126 -20.25 3.11 -6.53
CA PHE A 126 -18.85 2.88 -6.87
C PHE A 126 -18.21 1.79 -6.01
N ARG A 127 -18.48 1.79 -4.69
CA ARG A 127 -18.03 0.73 -3.80
C ARG A 127 -18.60 -0.64 -4.19
N ASN A 128 -19.85 -0.72 -4.62
CA ASN A 128 -20.50 -1.98 -5.02
C ASN A 128 -19.85 -2.60 -6.28
N THR A 129 -19.15 -1.80 -7.10
CA THR A 129 -18.38 -2.32 -8.25
C THR A 129 -17.10 -3.06 -7.85
N TRP A 130 -16.69 -2.98 -6.57
CA TRP A 130 -15.40 -3.51 -6.15
C TRP A 130 -15.43 -5.03 -5.93
N LYS A 131 -14.79 -5.79 -6.82
CA LYS A 131 -14.51 -7.21 -6.62
C LYS A 131 -13.18 -7.38 -5.88
N LEU A 132 -13.15 -7.01 -4.59
CA LEU A 132 -11.95 -6.95 -3.77
C LEU A 132 -12.16 -7.69 -2.44
N SER A 133 -11.06 -8.21 -1.85
CA SER A 133 -11.10 -8.68 -0.47
C SER A 133 -11.45 -7.53 0.49
N ALA A 134 -12.09 -7.85 1.63
CA ALA A 134 -12.51 -6.85 2.62
C ALA A 134 -11.39 -5.89 3.03
N ARG A 135 -10.17 -6.41 3.25
CA ARG A 135 -8.98 -5.62 3.57
C ARG A 135 -8.56 -4.67 2.43
N THR A 136 -8.61 -5.13 1.19
CA THR A 136 -8.28 -4.29 0.03
C THR A 136 -9.37 -3.24 -0.22
N ALA A 137 -10.63 -3.61 -0.06
CA ALA A 137 -11.77 -2.69 -0.16
C ALA A 137 -11.68 -1.58 0.90
N ALA A 138 -11.38 -1.92 2.17
CA ALA A 138 -11.18 -0.93 3.23
C ALA A 138 -10.07 0.07 2.90
N LYS A 139 -8.92 -0.41 2.39
CA LYS A 139 -7.83 0.47 1.97
C LYS A 139 -8.16 1.30 0.72
N THR A 140 -9.02 0.81 -0.15
CA THR A 140 -9.51 1.58 -1.29
C THR A 140 -10.46 2.68 -0.83
N LEU A 141 -11.33 2.38 0.14
CA LEU A 141 -12.21 3.36 0.78
C LEU A 141 -11.41 4.47 1.51
N GLU A 142 -10.34 4.11 2.23
CA GLU A 142 -9.45 5.10 2.86
C GLU A 142 -8.84 6.06 1.83
N ARG A 143 -8.40 5.56 0.68
CA ARG A 143 -7.85 6.41 -0.39
C ARG A 143 -8.92 7.30 -1.01
N LEU A 144 -10.13 6.78 -1.22
CA LEU A 144 -11.26 7.56 -1.72
C LEU A 144 -11.63 8.66 -0.73
N ARG A 145 -11.65 8.36 0.57
CA ARG A 145 -11.87 9.36 1.63
C ARG A 145 -10.79 10.43 1.63
N SER A 146 -9.52 10.05 1.42
CA SER A 146 -8.42 11.01 1.35
C SER A 146 -8.55 11.96 0.15
N PHE A 147 -8.98 11.45 -1.01
CA PHE A 147 -9.29 12.28 -2.19
C PHE A 147 -10.44 13.23 -1.91
N LEU A 148 -11.56 12.72 -1.41
CA LEU A 148 -12.74 13.53 -1.13
C LEU A 148 -12.52 14.53 0.02
N LYS A 149 -11.65 14.21 0.99
CA LYS A 149 -11.21 15.14 2.01
C LYS A 149 -10.42 16.30 1.38
N PHE A 150 -9.46 16.00 0.50
CA PHE A 150 -8.74 17.02 -0.26
C PHE A 150 -9.69 17.93 -1.04
N CYS A 151 -10.77 17.37 -1.63
CA CYS A 151 -11.78 18.18 -2.32
C CYS A 151 -12.55 19.10 -1.39
N VAL A 152 -12.81 18.69 -0.13
CA VAL A 152 -13.43 19.54 0.89
C VAL A 152 -12.44 20.64 1.34
N GLU A 153 -11.20 20.30 1.59
CA GLU A 153 -10.13 21.24 1.97
C GLU A 153 -9.83 22.26 0.85
N SER A 154 -10.16 21.92 -0.40
CA SER A 154 -10.06 22.81 -1.56
C SER A 154 -11.36 23.57 -1.84
N GLU A 155 -12.36 23.52 -0.97
CA GLU A 155 -13.67 24.19 -1.07
C GLU A 155 -14.50 23.78 -2.31
N TRP A 156 -14.19 22.62 -2.92
CA TRP A 156 -14.95 22.10 -4.06
C TRP A 156 -16.15 21.24 -3.65
N LEU A 157 -16.15 20.75 -2.42
CA LEU A 157 -17.25 20.04 -1.77
C LEU A 157 -17.47 20.61 -0.37
N GLU A 158 -18.72 20.71 0.06
CA GLU A 158 -19.06 21.14 1.41
C GLU A 158 -18.73 20.07 2.45
N LYS A 159 -18.93 18.81 2.10
CA LYS A 159 -18.71 17.65 2.97
C LYS A 159 -18.18 16.46 2.18
N ASN A 160 -17.46 15.59 2.87
CA ASN A 160 -16.95 14.35 2.28
C ASN A 160 -18.03 13.26 2.30
N PRO A 161 -18.59 12.86 1.15
CA PRO A 161 -19.68 11.88 1.08
C PRO A 161 -19.28 10.47 1.48
N ALA A 162 -17.97 10.16 1.55
CA ALA A 162 -17.47 8.84 1.96
C ALA A 162 -17.27 8.69 3.47
N THR A 163 -17.44 9.74 4.27
CA THR A 163 -17.14 9.72 5.71
C THR A 163 -17.97 8.69 6.46
N THR A 164 -19.27 8.59 6.19
CA THR A 164 -20.21 7.70 6.88
C THR A 164 -20.21 6.27 6.37
N ILE A 165 -19.55 5.99 5.24
CA ILE A 165 -19.51 4.65 4.66
C ILE A 165 -18.55 3.76 5.48
N LYS A 166 -19.08 2.77 6.17
CA LYS A 166 -18.26 1.86 6.98
C LYS A 166 -17.53 0.83 6.11
N PRO A 167 -16.25 0.50 6.40
CA PRO A 167 -15.58 -0.63 5.76
C PRO A 167 -16.30 -1.94 6.11
N GLY A 168 -16.18 -2.96 5.25
CA GLY A 168 -16.63 -4.30 5.56
C GLY A 168 -15.85 -4.90 6.74
N LYS A 169 -16.40 -5.93 7.38
CA LYS A 169 -15.71 -6.67 8.45
C LYS A 169 -14.43 -7.28 7.87
N ILE A 170 -13.31 -6.96 8.49
CA ILE A 170 -12.00 -7.52 8.15
C ILE A 170 -11.71 -8.61 9.16
N GLU A 171 -11.65 -9.83 8.70
CA GLU A 171 -11.09 -10.91 9.49
C GLU A 171 -9.56 -10.83 9.40
N ASP A 172 -8.92 -10.63 10.53
CA ASP A 172 -7.46 -10.65 10.61
C ASP A 172 -7.00 -12.11 10.47
N ALA A 173 -6.67 -12.49 9.25
CA ALA A 173 -5.98 -13.77 9.04
C ALA A 173 -4.64 -13.71 9.77
N ASP A 174 -4.48 -14.60 10.72
CA ASP A 174 -3.26 -14.71 11.50
C ASP A 174 -2.12 -15.21 10.62
N VAL A 175 -1.16 -14.34 10.36
CA VAL A 175 0.10 -14.73 9.73
C VAL A 175 1.00 -15.27 10.83
N LEU A 176 1.06 -16.60 10.92
CA LEU A 176 1.92 -17.29 11.89
C LEU A 176 3.39 -17.18 11.47
N PRO A 177 4.33 -17.08 12.41
CA PRO A 177 5.75 -17.23 12.14
C PRO A 177 6.02 -18.66 11.64
N PHE A 178 7.13 -18.85 10.94
CA PHE A 178 7.59 -20.20 10.62
C PHE A 178 7.94 -20.97 11.90
N SER A 179 7.57 -22.24 11.93
CA SER A 179 8.10 -23.20 12.91
C SER A 179 9.55 -23.56 12.60
N GLN A 180 10.29 -24.11 13.58
CA GLN A 180 11.67 -24.52 13.33
C GLN A 180 11.79 -25.57 12.20
N PRO A 181 10.94 -26.63 12.14
CA PRO A 181 10.97 -27.55 11.02
C PRO A 181 10.72 -26.93 9.65
N GLU A 182 9.86 -25.88 9.58
CA GLU A 182 9.65 -25.14 8.32
C GLU A 182 10.87 -24.32 7.94
N VAL A 183 11.53 -23.66 8.91
CA VAL A 183 12.79 -22.96 8.68
C VAL A 183 13.86 -23.91 8.14
N ASP A 184 14.01 -25.08 8.75
CA ASP A 184 14.99 -26.07 8.32
C ASP A 184 14.72 -26.58 6.89
N LYS A 185 13.45 -26.86 6.57
CA LYS A 185 13.03 -27.22 5.20
C LYS A 185 13.33 -26.10 4.20
N ILE A 186 13.05 -24.85 4.54
CA ILE A 186 13.31 -23.70 3.67
C ILE A 186 14.81 -23.54 3.42
N LEU A 187 15.64 -23.60 4.47
CA LEU A 187 17.09 -23.45 4.33
C LEU A 187 17.70 -24.63 3.56
N LYS A 188 17.29 -25.88 3.81
CA LYS A 188 17.71 -27.04 3.05
C LYS A 188 17.32 -26.96 1.56
N ALA A 189 16.12 -26.46 1.28
CA ALA A 189 15.66 -26.29 -0.10
C ALA A 189 16.50 -25.27 -0.90
N CYS A 190 17.21 -24.36 -0.23
CA CYS A 190 18.13 -23.44 -0.90
C CYS A 190 19.28 -24.15 -1.59
N ASP A 191 19.75 -25.29 -1.07
CA ASP A 191 20.91 -26.02 -1.60
C ASP A 191 20.65 -26.57 -3.01
N SER A 192 19.40 -26.95 -3.28
CA SER A 192 18.93 -27.43 -4.59
C SER A 192 18.23 -26.39 -5.43
N PHE A 193 18.20 -25.12 -5.00
CA PHE A 193 17.48 -24.05 -5.67
C PHE A 193 18.30 -23.48 -6.84
N ASN A 194 17.78 -23.60 -8.06
CA ASN A 194 18.46 -23.27 -9.32
C ASN A 194 19.17 -21.93 -9.33
N GLY A 195 20.49 -21.94 -9.57
CA GLY A 195 21.33 -20.78 -9.92
C GLY A 195 21.58 -19.74 -8.83
N ASN A 196 20.66 -19.58 -7.87
CA ASN A 196 20.71 -18.56 -6.81
C ASN A 196 20.72 -19.14 -5.38
N GLY A 197 20.96 -20.46 -5.22
CA GLY A 197 20.85 -21.15 -3.93
C GLY A 197 21.64 -20.47 -2.81
N LYS A 198 22.93 -20.20 -3.03
CA LYS A 198 23.79 -19.52 -2.04
C LYS A 198 23.28 -18.12 -1.67
N ARG A 199 22.80 -17.35 -2.66
CA ARG A 199 22.32 -15.98 -2.44
C ARG A 199 21.00 -15.96 -1.68
N ILE A 200 20.03 -16.79 -2.07
CA ILE A 200 18.72 -16.86 -1.39
C ILE A 200 18.85 -17.45 0.02
N HIS A 201 19.75 -18.40 0.23
CA HIS A 201 20.10 -18.95 1.54
C HIS A 201 20.63 -17.85 2.47
N ALA A 202 21.65 -17.09 2.02
CA ALA A 202 22.22 -15.99 2.80
C ALA A 202 21.18 -14.90 3.09
N LEU A 203 20.29 -14.59 2.12
CA LEU A 203 19.20 -13.62 2.34
C LEU A 203 18.17 -14.12 3.34
N ALA A 204 17.79 -15.41 3.29
CA ALA A 204 16.88 -16.03 4.26
C ALA A 204 17.48 -16.00 5.68
N GLN A 205 18.75 -16.38 5.82
CA GLN A 205 19.47 -16.33 7.10
C GLN A 205 19.56 -14.90 7.64
N LEU A 206 19.87 -13.92 6.78
CA LEU A 206 19.91 -12.52 7.17
C LEU A 206 18.55 -12.05 7.68
N MET A 207 17.46 -12.38 6.98
CA MET A 207 16.11 -11.99 7.38
C MET A 207 15.68 -12.67 8.68
N LEU A 208 16.05 -13.94 8.88
CA LEU A 208 15.81 -14.68 10.14
C LEU A 208 16.60 -14.09 11.32
N ALA A 209 17.85 -13.67 11.07
CA ALA A 209 18.74 -13.18 12.12
C ALA A 209 18.47 -11.70 12.49
N THR A 210 17.86 -10.92 11.61
CA THR A 210 17.72 -9.47 11.80
C THR A 210 16.29 -8.97 11.82
N GLY A 211 15.33 -9.76 11.35
CA GLY A 211 13.94 -9.34 11.18
C GLY A 211 13.75 -8.21 10.16
N LEU A 212 14.73 -7.92 9.30
CA LEU A 212 14.62 -6.90 8.27
C LEU A 212 13.51 -7.23 7.28
N ARG A 213 12.86 -6.20 6.76
CA ARG A 213 11.92 -6.39 5.63
C ARG A 213 12.69 -6.77 4.38
N ILE A 214 12.08 -7.57 3.52
CA ILE A 214 12.72 -8.01 2.28
C ILE A 214 13.27 -6.84 1.44
N GLY A 215 12.57 -5.68 1.41
CA GLY A 215 13.06 -4.50 0.72
C GLY A 215 14.35 -3.94 1.33
N ASP A 216 14.46 -3.93 2.65
CA ASP A 216 15.67 -3.46 3.35
C ASP A 216 16.80 -4.50 3.26
N ALA A 217 16.48 -5.79 3.40
CA ALA A 217 17.47 -6.87 3.35
C ALA A 217 18.04 -7.09 1.94
N SER A 218 17.21 -7.01 0.89
CA SER A 218 17.63 -7.25 -0.49
C SER A 218 18.46 -6.11 -1.09
N THR A 219 18.40 -4.92 -0.52
CA THR A 219 19.17 -3.74 -0.99
C THR A 219 20.26 -3.33 -0.01
N ILE A 220 20.59 -4.19 0.95
CA ILE A 220 21.62 -3.90 1.94
C ILE A 220 23.01 -3.88 1.29
N SER A 221 23.82 -2.89 1.60
CA SER A 221 25.22 -2.83 1.21
C SER A 221 26.14 -3.41 2.30
N ARG A 222 27.33 -3.79 1.93
CA ARG A 222 28.30 -4.44 2.83
C ARG A 222 28.79 -3.54 3.96
N ASP A 223 28.84 -2.23 3.76
CA ASP A 223 29.21 -1.24 4.75
C ASP A 223 28.22 -1.17 5.93
N ARG A 224 27.02 -1.71 5.78
CA ARG A 224 26.01 -1.81 6.84
C ARG A 224 26.31 -2.87 7.89
N PHE A 225 27.28 -3.76 7.65
CA PHE A 225 27.75 -4.77 8.60
C PHE A 225 28.96 -4.24 9.35
N ILE A 226 28.72 -3.70 10.54
CA ILE A 226 29.74 -3.06 11.38
C ILE A 226 30.24 -4.07 12.41
N GLN A 227 31.55 -4.21 12.52
CA GLN A 227 32.20 -5.01 13.55
C GLN A 227 32.52 -4.12 14.75
N ASP A 228 32.17 -4.60 15.93
CA ASP A 228 32.47 -3.96 17.21
C ASP A 228 33.09 -5.03 18.13
N GLY A 229 34.40 -5.05 18.20
CA GLY A 229 35.16 -6.12 18.85
C GLY A 229 34.90 -7.48 18.21
N LYS A 230 34.38 -8.43 18.98
CA LYS A 230 33.99 -9.79 18.51
C LYS A 230 32.54 -9.84 17.97
N SER A 231 31.77 -8.78 18.14
CA SER A 231 30.35 -8.69 17.80
C SER A 231 30.14 -8.03 16.44
N TRP A 232 29.11 -8.45 15.73
CA TRP A 232 28.69 -7.84 14.49
C TRP A 232 27.30 -7.25 14.65
N ARG A 233 27.06 -6.11 13.99
CA ARG A 233 25.76 -5.44 13.94
C ARG A 233 25.43 -5.02 12.52
N VAL A 234 24.14 -5.11 12.17
CA VAL A 234 23.60 -4.48 10.97
C VAL A 234 23.03 -3.13 11.37
N VAL A 235 23.51 -2.07 10.73
CA VAL A 235 23.09 -0.68 11.01
C VAL A 235 22.55 -0.07 9.72
N LEU A 236 21.27 0.26 9.68
CA LEU A 236 20.67 0.89 8.50
C LEU A 236 19.43 1.72 8.86
N ARG A 237 19.10 2.65 7.97
CA ARG A 237 17.83 3.38 8.00
C ARG A 237 16.81 2.63 7.15
N THR A 238 15.74 2.14 7.78
CA THR A 238 14.71 1.36 7.08
C THR A 238 14.01 2.18 6.00
N ALA A 239 13.87 1.63 4.80
CA ALA A 239 13.26 2.33 3.67
C ALA A 239 11.80 2.74 3.93
N LYS A 240 11.01 1.91 4.62
CA LYS A 240 9.57 2.19 4.83
C LYS A 240 9.27 3.22 5.90
N SER A 241 9.97 3.18 7.04
CA SER A 241 9.67 4.06 8.20
C SER A 241 10.70 5.17 8.38
N GLY A 242 11.86 5.11 7.72
CA GLY A 242 12.96 6.03 7.93
C GLY A 242 13.62 5.90 9.32
N THR A 243 13.31 4.82 10.05
CA THR A 243 13.85 4.58 11.40
C THR A 243 15.23 3.94 11.28
N MET A 244 16.21 4.43 12.04
CA MET A 244 17.48 3.74 12.22
C MET A 244 17.26 2.48 13.03
N VAL A 245 17.85 1.40 12.59
CA VAL A 245 17.88 0.13 13.32
C VAL A 245 19.31 -0.35 13.45
N THR A 246 19.63 -0.88 14.62
CA THR A 246 20.91 -1.53 14.94
C THR A 246 20.59 -2.90 15.49
N VAL A 247 20.88 -3.95 14.71
CA VAL A 247 20.53 -5.32 15.06
C VAL A 247 21.79 -6.15 15.19
N PRO A 248 22.07 -6.77 16.35
CA PRO A 248 23.14 -7.76 16.48
C PRO A 248 22.95 -8.91 15.51
N VAL A 249 24.03 -9.38 14.91
CA VAL A 249 23.99 -10.46 13.92
C VAL A 249 25.15 -11.42 14.16
N LYS A 250 24.88 -12.71 14.01
CA LYS A 250 25.89 -13.75 14.20
C LYS A 250 26.98 -13.71 13.13
N PRO A 251 28.26 -13.96 13.49
CA PRO A 251 29.38 -13.90 12.54
C PRO A 251 29.21 -14.81 11.31
N GLU A 252 28.57 -15.98 11.46
CA GLU A 252 28.32 -16.90 10.35
C GLU A 252 27.39 -16.30 9.29
N VAL A 253 26.37 -15.55 9.70
CA VAL A 253 25.45 -14.86 8.76
C VAL A 253 26.21 -13.76 8.01
N VAL A 254 27.06 -13.01 8.72
CA VAL A 254 27.90 -11.97 8.10
C VAL A 254 28.87 -12.57 7.10
N ARG A 255 29.53 -13.70 7.45
CA ARG A 255 30.41 -14.42 6.53
C ARG A 255 29.68 -14.87 5.27
N ALA A 256 28.49 -15.47 5.41
CA ALA A 256 27.67 -15.92 4.30
C ALA A 256 27.30 -14.76 3.35
N VAL A 257 26.95 -13.61 3.90
CA VAL A 257 26.61 -12.42 3.11
C VAL A 257 27.86 -11.80 2.46
N LYS A 258 28.97 -11.68 3.20
CA LYS A 258 30.24 -11.11 2.69
C LYS A 258 30.94 -12.01 1.67
N ALA A 259 30.65 -13.29 1.63
CA ALA A 259 31.16 -14.21 0.60
C ALA A 259 30.52 -14.03 -0.78
N LEU A 260 29.37 -13.34 -0.86
CA LEU A 260 28.71 -13.05 -2.13
C LEU A 260 29.43 -11.91 -2.87
N PRO A 261 29.41 -11.87 -4.19
CA PRO A 261 30.09 -10.81 -4.94
C PRO A 261 29.38 -9.46 -4.89
N GLY A 262 30.11 -8.38 -5.17
CA GLY A 262 29.60 -7.02 -5.30
C GLY A 262 29.45 -6.25 -4.01
N GLU A 263 29.25 -4.95 -4.10
CA GLU A 263 28.97 -4.03 -2.99
C GLU A 263 27.62 -4.37 -2.32
N TYR A 264 26.63 -4.67 -3.15
CA TYR A 264 25.29 -5.09 -2.74
C TYR A 264 25.13 -6.59 -2.97
N PRO A 265 25.21 -7.45 -1.94
CA PRO A 265 25.23 -8.91 -2.08
C PRO A 265 23.98 -9.48 -2.79
N PHE A 266 22.86 -8.77 -2.71
CA PHE A 266 21.57 -9.22 -3.24
C PHE A 266 21.02 -8.35 -4.37
N TRP A 267 21.72 -7.28 -4.75
CA TRP A 267 21.27 -6.32 -5.76
C TRP A 267 22.43 -5.90 -6.67
N SER A 268 22.18 -5.83 -7.96
CA SER A 268 23.20 -5.39 -8.93
C SER A 268 23.38 -3.88 -9.04
N GLY A 269 22.46 -3.10 -8.41
CA GLY A 269 22.41 -1.64 -8.57
C GLY A 269 21.77 -1.16 -9.88
N GLY A 270 21.62 -2.03 -10.89
CA GLY A 270 21.10 -1.67 -12.21
C GLY A 270 19.57 -1.53 -12.31
N SER A 271 18.85 -1.74 -11.22
CA SER A 271 17.38 -1.61 -11.15
C SER A 271 16.96 -0.77 -9.96
N THR A 272 15.66 -0.42 -9.87
CA THR A 272 15.17 0.27 -8.66
C THR A 272 15.13 -0.68 -7.46
N PRO A 273 15.25 -0.17 -6.21
CA PRO A 273 15.10 -0.96 -4.99
C PRO A 273 13.78 -1.73 -4.92
N GLU A 274 12.69 -1.15 -5.45
CA GLU A 274 11.38 -1.80 -5.52
C GLU A 274 11.39 -3.00 -6.47
N ASN A 275 12.05 -2.88 -7.61
CA ASN A 275 12.21 -3.98 -8.56
C ASN A 275 13.06 -5.09 -7.97
N CYS A 276 14.18 -4.76 -7.33
CA CYS A 276 15.01 -5.73 -6.60
C CYS A 276 14.17 -6.50 -5.57
N SER A 277 13.44 -5.80 -4.73
CA SER A 277 12.54 -6.42 -3.73
C SER A 277 11.51 -7.34 -4.37
N SER A 278 10.94 -6.95 -5.52
CA SER A 278 9.93 -7.76 -6.23
C SER A 278 10.53 -9.04 -6.81
N VAL A 279 11.74 -8.97 -7.35
CA VAL A 279 12.48 -10.16 -7.84
C VAL A 279 12.72 -11.16 -6.71
N TRP A 280 13.17 -10.69 -5.55
CA TRP A 280 13.39 -11.57 -4.40
C TRP A 280 12.09 -12.11 -3.79
N GLN A 281 11.00 -11.34 -3.80
CA GLN A 281 9.69 -11.85 -3.40
C GLN A 281 9.25 -13.01 -4.27
N GLU A 282 9.44 -12.91 -5.58
CA GLU A 282 9.11 -13.98 -6.52
C GLU A 282 10.06 -15.18 -6.36
N ALA A 283 11.36 -14.95 -6.13
CA ALA A 283 12.31 -16.03 -5.83
C ALA A 283 11.92 -16.79 -4.57
N PHE A 284 11.56 -16.10 -3.48
CA PHE A 284 11.07 -16.74 -2.25
C PHE A 284 9.74 -17.46 -2.47
N ARG A 285 8.82 -16.95 -3.28
CA ARG A 285 7.57 -17.65 -3.61
C ARG A 285 7.87 -19.01 -4.26
N LYS A 286 8.85 -19.06 -5.18
CA LYS A 286 9.31 -20.30 -5.82
C LYS A 286 10.01 -21.20 -4.82
N LEU A 287 10.88 -20.67 -3.97
CA LEU A 287 11.58 -21.42 -2.92
C LEU A 287 10.60 -22.07 -1.94
N PHE A 288 9.61 -21.35 -1.44
CA PHE A 288 8.61 -21.89 -0.53
C PHE A 288 7.81 -23.03 -1.17
N LYS A 289 7.45 -22.87 -2.45
CA LYS A 289 6.81 -23.95 -3.22
C LYS A 289 7.73 -25.18 -3.32
N HIS A 290 9.01 -24.98 -3.61
CA HIS A 290 10.02 -26.04 -3.72
C HIS A 290 10.25 -26.74 -2.37
N ALA A 291 10.26 -26.00 -1.26
CA ALA A 291 10.38 -26.53 0.10
C ALA A 291 9.10 -27.22 0.63
N GLY A 292 7.98 -27.15 -0.10
CA GLY A 292 6.68 -27.62 0.38
C GLY A 292 6.15 -26.85 1.59
N VAL A 293 6.56 -25.58 1.76
CA VAL A 293 6.16 -24.70 2.86
C VAL A 293 5.26 -23.59 2.34
N LYS A 294 4.10 -23.41 2.97
CA LYS A 294 3.20 -22.31 2.65
C LYS A 294 3.66 -21.05 3.39
N GLY A 295 4.08 -20.03 2.65
CA GLY A 295 4.58 -18.82 3.32
C GLY A 295 4.89 -17.66 2.38
N HIS A 296 5.38 -16.59 2.99
CA HIS A 296 5.88 -15.40 2.31
C HIS A 296 7.03 -14.75 3.11
N PRO A 297 7.92 -13.94 2.50
CA PRO A 297 9.14 -13.45 3.15
C PRO A 297 8.94 -12.68 4.45
N HIS A 298 7.79 -12.03 4.65
CA HIS A 298 7.53 -11.27 5.88
C HIS A 298 7.43 -12.17 7.12
N GLN A 299 7.13 -13.48 6.94
CA GLN A 299 7.09 -14.43 8.04
C GLN A 299 8.46 -14.64 8.69
N PHE A 300 9.59 -14.49 7.98
CA PHE A 300 10.92 -14.47 8.59
C PHE A 300 11.03 -13.41 9.70
N ARG A 301 10.47 -12.24 9.46
CA ARG A 301 10.41 -11.17 10.46
C ARG A 301 9.51 -11.52 11.65
N HIS A 302 8.40 -12.19 11.40
CA HIS A 302 7.55 -12.70 12.49
C HIS A 302 8.27 -13.78 13.29
N THR A 303 9.03 -14.66 12.62
CA THR A 303 9.85 -15.69 13.25
C THR A 303 10.95 -15.07 14.12
N PHE A 304 11.67 -14.08 13.62
CA PHE A 304 12.66 -13.32 14.39
C PHE A 304 12.05 -12.72 15.66
N ALA A 305 10.93 -12.01 15.52
CA ALA A 305 10.28 -11.39 16.66
C ALA A 305 9.76 -12.42 17.68
N LYS A 306 9.12 -13.50 17.22
CA LYS A 306 8.68 -14.60 18.08
C LYS A 306 9.84 -15.19 18.86
N ASN A 307 10.94 -15.54 18.17
CA ASN A 307 12.11 -16.15 18.80
C ASN A 307 12.72 -15.26 19.88
N LEU A 308 12.76 -13.96 19.68
CA LEU A 308 13.23 -13.00 20.70
C LEU A 308 12.28 -12.95 21.90
N LEU A 309 10.96 -12.93 21.67
CA LEU A 309 9.97 -12.91 22.76
C LEU A 309 10.00 -14.20 23.59
N VAL A 310 10.17 -15.35 22.94
CA VAL A 310 10.35 -16.64 23.61
C VAL A 310 11.66 -16.68 24.42
N ALA A 311 12.73 -16.00 23.92
CA ALA A 311 13.99 -15.81 24.63
C ALA A 311 13.93 -14.66 25.67
N GLU A 312 12.74 -14.27 26.11
CA GLU A 312 12.50 -13.29 27.17
C GLU A 312 12.96 -11.84 26.86
N VAL A 313 13.26 -11.53 25.60
CA VAL A 313 13.54 -10.15 25.18
C VAL A 313 12.26 -9.32 25.27
N SER A 314 12.35 -8.14 25.89
CA SER A 314 11.16 -7.28 26.09
C SER A 314 10.52 -6.86 24.77
N LEU A 315 9.21 -6.63 24.79
CA LEU A 315 8.43 -6.20 23.62
C LEU A 315 8.94 -4.85 23.08
N GLU A 316 9.37 -3.95 23.96
CA GLU A 316 9.97 -2.67 23.64
C GLU A 316 11.26 -2.86 22.86
N THR A 317 12.15 -3.73 23.33
CA THR A 317 13.42 -4.05 22.64
C THR A 317 13.13 -4.67 21.26
N VAL A 318 12.20 -5.62 21.17
CA VAL A 318 11.79 -6.19 19.87
C VAL A 318 11.23 -5.10 18.95
N SER A 319 10.44 -4.17 19.47
CA SER A 319 9.89 -3.04 18.71
C SER A 319 10.99 -2.15 18.12
N VAL A 320 12.02 -1.85 18.91
CA VAL A 320 13.20 -1.06 18.49
C VAL A 320 13.98 -1.81 17.40
N LEU A 321 14.30 -3.08 17.60
CA LEU A 321 15.03 -3.90 16.63
C LEU A 321 14.28 -4.03 15.31
N LEU A 322 12.96 -4.11 15.35
CA LEU A 322 12.10 -4.12 14.16
C LEU A 322 11.94 -2.73 13.51
N GLY A 323 12.34 -1.64 14.15
CA GLY A 323 12.17 -0.28 13.66
C GLY A 323 10.69 0.12 13.55
N HIS A 324 9.86 -0.28 14.51
CA HIS A 324 8.50 0.20 14.62
C HIS A 324 8.48 1.56 15.30
N ARG A 325 7.73 2.52 14.75
CA ARG A 325 7.60 3.88 15.33
C ARG A 325 6.73 3.93 16.59
N LYS A 326 5.85 2.94 16.78
CA LYS A 326 4.92 2.84 17.91
C LYS A 326 4.91 1.41 18.43
N LEU A 327 5.00 1.23 19.73
CA LEU A 327 4.95 -0.07 20.39
C LEU A 327 3.66 -0.84 20.06
N ALA A 328 2.54 -0.14 19.98
CA ALA A 328 1.24 -0.72 19.64
C ALA A 328 1.23 -1.52 18.30
N ILE A 329 2.16 -1.23 17.38
CA ILE A 329 2.31 -2.05 16.17
C ILE A 329 2.85 -3.44 16.53
N THR A 330 3.83 -3.50 17.43
CA THR A 330 4.42 -4.76 17.89
C THR A 330 3.41 -5.54 18.72
N GLU A 331 2.72 -4.90 19.64
CA GLU A 331 1.65 -5.49 20.45
C GLU A 331 0.57 -6.12 19.56
N LYS A 332 0.04 -5.38 18.61
CA LYS A 332 -1.00 -5.87 17.68
C LYS A 332 -0.58 -7.14 16.95
N HIS A 333 0.69 -7.25 16.54
CA HIS A 333 1.17 -8.39 15.75
C HIS A 333 1.62 -9.56 16.59
N TYR A 334 2.05 -9.34 17.85
CA TYR A 334 2.71 -10.35 18.67
C TYR A 334 2.02 -10.62 20.00
N ALA A 335 0.93 -9.92 20.38
CA ALA A 335 0.15 -10.18 21.57
C ALA A 335 -0.34 -11.64 21.68
N ARG A 336 -0.58 -12.30 20.55
CA ARG A 336 -0.99 -13.71 20.47
C ARG A 336 0.09 -14.71 20.90
N PHE A 337 1.35 -14.28 21.01
CA PHE A 337 2.44 -15.10 21.58
C PHE A 337 2.57 -14.92 23.10
N VAL A 338 1.65 -14.19 23.70
CA VAL A 338 1.55 -13.96 25.15
C VAL A 338 1.47 -15.27 25.97
N PRO A 339 0.77 -16.35 25.55
CA PRO A 339 0.77 -17.58 26.32
C PRO A 339 2.16 -18.20 26.55
N GLU A 340 3.01 -18.18 25.52
CA GLU A 340 4.40 -18.63 25.64
C GLU A 340 5.22 -17.68 26.53
N ARG A 341 4.93 -16.38 26.49
CA ARG A 341 5.48 -15.36 27.38
C ARG A 341 4.94 -15.50 28.80
N GLN A 342 3.66 -15.85 28.99
CA GLN A 342 3.06 -16.02 30.30
C GLN A 342 3.78 -17.14 31.09
N ALA A 343 4.04 -18.28 30.47
CA ALA A 343 4.80 -19.34 31.08
C ALA A 343 6.24 -18.94 31.48
N SER A 344 6.83 -17.98 30.76
CA SER A 344 8.12 -17.38 31.11
C SER A 344 7.98 -16.42 32.30
N ILE A 345 6.98 -15.56 32.29
CA ILE A 345 6.66 -14.66 33.41
C ILE A 345 6.43 -15.45 34.68
N ASP A 346 5.63 -16.50 34.61
CA ASP A 346 5.32 -17.35 35.76
C ASP A 346 6.61 -17.98 36.36
N ARG A 347 7.52 -18.44 35.49
CA ARG A 347 8.84 -18.96 35.94
C ARG A 347 9.71 -17.87 36.58
N GLN A 348 9.71 -16.65 36.04
CA GLN A 348 10.46 -15.53 36.62
C GLN A 348 9.90 -15.12 37.98
N ILE A 349 8.58 -15.05 38.11
CA ILE A 349 7.91 -14.74 39.36
C ILE A 349 8.20 -15.83 40.40
N GLN A 350 8.11 -17.11 40.03
CA GLN A 350 8.47 -18.23 40.93
C GLN A 350 9.91 -18.16 41.41
N LYS A 351 10.86 -17.83 40.52
CA LYS A 351 12.25 -17.57 40.92
C LYS A 351 12.40 -16.42 41.92
N SER A 352 11.65 -15.33 41.75
CA SER A 352 11.66 -14.19 42.69
C SER A 352 11.14 -14.60 44.06
N TRP A 353 10.10 -15.42 44.11
CA TRP A 353 9.56 -15.93 45.39
C TRP A 353 10.57 -16.85 46.10
N ALA A 354 11.27 -17.71 45.36
CA ALA A 354 12.34 -18.57 45.92
C ALA A 354 13.50 -17.74 46.50
N TYR A 355 13.88 -16.63 45.83
CA TYR A 355 14.91 -15.71 46.31
C TYR A 355 14.52 -15.01 47.62
N HIS A 356 13.29 -14.54 47.74
CA HIS A 356 12.79 -13.93 48.96
C HIS A 356 12.54 -14.90 50.11
N GLY A 357 12.32 -16.20 49.83
CA GLY A 357 12.20 -17.24 50.81
C GLY A 357 13.51 -17.66 51.49
N GLN A 358 14.63 -17.48 50.80
CA GLN A 358 15.97 -17.83 51.34
C GLN A 358 16.58 -16.76 52.24
N ASN A 359 16.09 -15.52 52.17
CA ASN A 359 16.57 -14.39 52.99
C ASN A 359 15.81 -14.22 54.31
N LYS A 360 14.98 -15.19 54.70
CA LYS A 360 14.26 -15.22 55.99
C LYS A 360 14.70 -16.31 56.95
N LYS A 361 15.96 -16.78 56.81
CA LYS A 361 16.58 -17.68 57.82
C LYS A 361 17.77 -16.99 58.46
#